data_43d47587b6fd493de4e8bd5a0795ba1c
#
_entry.id   43d47587b6fd493de4e8bd5a0795ba1c
#
_cell.length_a   1.000
_cell.length_b   1.000
_cell.length_c   1.000
_cell.angle_alpha   90.00
_cell.angle_beta   90.00
_cell.angle_gamma   90.00
#
_symmetry.space_group_name_H-M   'P 1'
#
loop_
_entity.id
_entity.type
_entity.pdbx_description
1 polymer ?
#
loop_
_entity_poly.entity_id
_entity_poly.type
_entity_poly.pdbx_seq_one_letter_code
_entity_poly.pdbx_strand_id
1 'polypeptide(L)'
;MNILKLELTHFGKFHLKTITFTSGLNIVYGKNEAGKSTIHAFVRSMLFGIPDTEEGNERYSHYLPWETPHDFCGRMWIKKDDKVYRIERNFLRPQPTVRVFDDET
;
A
#
# COMPACT_ATOMS: atom_id res chain seq x y z
N MET A 1 9.09 -11.68 -7.96
CA MET A 1 8.06 -10.61 -7.95
C MET A 1 8.73 -9.26 -7.73
N ASN A 2 8.45 -8.33 -8.58
CA ASN A 2 9.00 -6.98 -8.47
C ASN A 2 7.89 -5.97 -8.27
N ILE A 3 8.08 -5.08 -7.31
CA ILE A 3 7.15 -3.96 -7.10
C ILE A 3 7.58 -2.83 -8.01
N LEU A 4 6.67 -2.38 -8.88
CA LEU A 4 6.98 -1.36 -9.88
C LEU A 4 6.57 0.04 -9.42
N LYS A 5 5.45 0.13 -8.72
CA LYS A 5 4.86 1.42 -8.38
C LYS A 5 3.93 1.28 -7.19
N LEU A 6 3.94 2.27 -6.32
CA LEU A 6 3.01 2.37 -5.20
C LEU A 6 2.21 3.66 -5.35
N GLU A 7 0.93 3.60 -5.08
CA GLU A 7 0.09 4.78 -4.98
C GLU A 7 -0.60 4.75 -3.62
N LEU A 8 -0.10 5.57 -2.70
CA LEU A 8 -0.69 5.72 -1.38
C LEU A 8 -1.79 6.77 -1.50
N THR A 9 -2.95 6.32 -1.91
CA THR A 9 -4.07 7.24 -2.15
C THR A 9 -4.50 7.92 -0.87
N HIS A 10 -4.77 7.12 0.17
CA HIS A 10 -5.04 7.60 1.52
C HIS A 10 -4.48 6.58 2.48
N PHE A 11 -3.29 6.84 3.00
CA PHE A 11 -2.62 5.92 3.91
C PHE A 11 -1.71 6.71 4.86
N GLY A 12 -2.05 6.71 6.13
CA GLY A 12 -1.32 7.46 7.12
C GLY A 12 -1.37 8.96 6.81
N LYS A 13 -0.21 9.57 6.70
CA LYS A 13 -0.09 10.98 6.36
C LYS A 13 -0.05 11.24 4.86
N PHE A 14 0.01 10.19 4.05
CA PHE A 14 0.12 10.34 2.61
C PHE A 14 -1.25 10.43 1.95
N HIS A 15 -1.38 11.39 1.04
CA HIS A 15 -2.55 11.57 0.20
C HIS A 15 -2.08 11.67 -1.24
N LEU A 16 -2.54 10.76 -2.09
CA LEU A 16 -2.20 10.74 -3.51
C LEU A 16 -0.69 10.72 -3.76
N LYS A 17 0.05 10.02 -2.90
CA LYS A 17 1.50 9.91 -3.04
C LYS A 17 1.85 8.74 -3.94
N THR A 18 2.57 9.01 -5.02
CA THR A 18 3.03 7.99 -5.96
C THR A 18 4.52 7.79 -5.83
N ILE A 19 4.94 6.52 -5.76
CA ILE A 19 6.35 6.16 -5.72
C ILE A 19 6.59 5.15 -6.82
N THR A 20 7.53 5.46 -7.72
CA THR A 20 7.87 4.60 -8.85
C THR A 20 9.28 4.06 -8.66
N PHE A 21 9.46 2.76 -8.91
CA PHE A 21 10.75 2.11 -8.79
C PHE A 21 11.28 1.81 -10.18
N THR A 22 12.55 2.16 -10.44
CA THR A 22 13.13 2.05 -11.78
C THR A 22 13.78 0.71 -12.07
N SER A 23 14.13 -0.06 -11.05
CA SER A 23 14.78 -1.36 -11.25
C SER A 23 14.44 -2.30 -10.10
N GLY A 24 13.17 -2.71 -10.05
CA GLY A 24 12.71 -3.55 -8.97
C GLY A 24 12.63 -2.79 -7.66
N LEU A 25 12.62 -3.53 -6.56
CA LEU A 25 12.44 -2.95 -5.24
C LEU A 25 13.71 -2.21 -4.79
N ASN A 26 13.88 -1.01 -5.26
CA ASN A 26 14.82 -0.08 -4.65
C ASN A 26 14.05 0.70 -3.60
N ILE A 27 13.88 0.11 -2.43
CA ILE A 27 13.42 0.89 -1.31
C ILE A 27 14.53 1.88 -1.05
N VAL A 28 14.30 3.10 -1.46
CA VAL A 28 15.26 4.17 -1.17
C VAL A 28 15.25 4.34 0.33
N TYR A 29 16.31 3.88 0.95
CA TYR A 29 16.53 4.14 2.36
C TYR A 29 16.92 5.61 2.49
N GLY A 30 15.91 6.46 2.34
CA GLY A 30 16.11 7.88 2.47
C GLY A 30 16.25 8.29 3.93
N LYS A 31 16.56 9.56 4.11
CA LYS A 31 16.82 10.13 5.42
C LYS A 31 15.57 10.24 6.31
N ASN A 32 14.41 9.91 5.79
CA ASN A 32 13.15 10.06 6.53
C ASN A 32 12.66 8.69 7.00
N GLU A 33 13.02 8.31 8.21
CA GLU A 33 12.63 7.02 8.77
C GLU A 33 11.11 6.87 8.94
N ALA A 34 10.42 7.96 9.21
CA ALA A 34 8.97 7.92 9.35
C ALA A 34 8.28 7.57 8.03
N GLY A 35 8.74 8.16 6.92
CA GLY A 35 8.23 7.82 5.60
C GLY A 35 8.54 6.39 5.21
N LYS A 36 9.73 5.92 5.57
CA LYS A 36 10.16 4.55 5.31
C LYS A 36 9.26 3.53 6.00
N SER A 37 8.98 3.74 7.28
CA SER A 37 8.09 2.85 8.03
C SER A 37 6.70 2.80 7.43
N THR A 38 6.18 3.92 6.98
CA THR A 38 4.87 4.00 6.35
C THR A 38 4.85 3.23 5.03
N ILE A 39 5.91 3.35 4.22
CA ILE A 39 6.02 2.62 2.96
C ILE A 39 6.06 1.11 3.21
N HIS A 40 6.83 0.66 4.20
CA HIS A 40 6.87 -0.75 4.55
C HIS A 40 5.51 -1.27 5.01
N ALA A 41 4.83 -0.52 5.86
CA ALA A 41 3.49 -0.89 6.31
C ALA A 41 2.50 -0.92 5.15
N PHE A 42 2.61 0.01 4.22
CA PHE A 42 1.76 0.05 3.04
C PHE A 42 1.96 -1.19 2.17
N VAL A 43 3.20 -1.52 1.85
CA VAL A 43 3.50 -2.70 1.03
C VAL A 43 2.96 -3.97 1.68
N ARG A 44 3.21 -4.14 2.97
CA ARG A 44 2.71 -5.29 3.72
C ARG A 44 1.18 -5.36 3.68
N SER A 45 0.54 -4.22 3.89
CA SER A 45 -0.92 -4.15 3.90
C SER A 45 -1.51 -4.41 2.51
N MET A 46 -0.84 -3.94 1.45
CA MET A 46 -1.29 -4.19 0.09
C MET A 46 -1.19 -5.66 -0.29
N LEU A 47 -0.13 -6.33 0.15
CA LEU A 47 0.08 -7.73 -0.18
C LEU A 47 -0.82 -8.67 0.64
N PHE A 48 -0.98 -8.40 1.91
CA PHE A 48 -1.62 -9.33 2.84
C PHE A 48 -2.89 -8.81 3.51
N GLY A 49 -3.23 -7.55 3.30
CA GLY A 49 -4.33 -6.91 4.01
C GLY A 49 -3.93 -6.56 5.44
N ILE A 50 -4.89 -6.04 6.18
CA ILE A 50 -4.70 -5.73 7.60
C ILE A 50 -5.60 -6.67 8.40
N PRO A 51 -5.04 -7.72 9.01
CA PRO A 51 -5.84 -8.73 9.69
C PRO A 51 -6.45 -8.22 10.99
N ASP A 52 -7.48 -8.90 11.45
CA ASP A 52 -8.11 -8.60 12.74
C ASP A 52 -7.36 -9.34 13.84
N THR A 53 -6.16 -8.86 14.10
CA THR A 53 -5.26 -9.34 15.15
C THR A 53 -4.80 -8.13 15.94
N GLU A 54 -4.18 -8.37 17.10
CA GLU A 54 -3.67 -7.26 17.91
C GLU A 54 -2.71 -6.38 17.10
N GLU A 55 -1.76 -7.00 16.41
CA GLU A 55 -0.82 -6.28 15.55
C GLU A 55 -1.51 -5.57 14.40
N GLY A 56 -2.45 -6.26 13.73
CA GLY A 56 -3.21 -5.66 12.64
C GLY A 56 -4.06 -4.50 13.10
N ASN A 57 -4.68 -4.61 14.26
CA ASN A 57 -5.50 -3.54 14.80
C ASN A 57 -4.68 -2.30 15.15
N GLU A 58 -3.47 -2.50 15.68
CA GLU A 58 -2.55 -1.38 15.94
C GLU A 58 -2.15 -0.71 14.63
N ARG A 59 -1.83 -1.49 13.59
CA ARG A 59 -1.47 -0.96 12.28
C ARG A 59 -2.64 -0.22 11.66
N TYR A 60 -3.84 -0.75 11.75
CA TYR A 60 -5.03 -0.08 11.24
C TYR A 60 -5.21 1.28 11.90
N SER A 61 -5.17 1.34 13.22
CA SER A 61 -5.33 2.58 13.96
C SER A 61 -4.22 3.59 13.66
N HIS A 62 -3.01 3.10 13.48
CA HIS A 62 -1.85 3.96 13.25
C HIS A 62 -1.87 4.64 11.87
N TYR A 63 -2.34 3.92 10.85
CA TYR A 63 -2.27 4.41 9.48
C TYR A 63 -3.61 4.85 8.90
N LEU A 64 -4.71 4.68 9.63
CA LEU A 64 -5.99 5.25 9.21
C LEU A 64 -5.85 6.77 9.15
N PRO A 65 -6.10 7.40 7.99
CA PRO A 65 -5.95 8.86 7.89
C PRO A 65 -6.94 9.57 8.80
N TRP A 66 -6.42 10.30 9.77
CA TRP A 66 -7.30 10.97 10.73
C TRP A 66 -8.00 12.21 10.15
N GLU A 67 -7.43 12.80 9.10
CA GLU A 67 -8.06 13.92 8.40
C GLU A 67 -9.19 13.48 7.47
N THR A 68 -9.08 12.25 6.95
CA THR A 68 -10.10 11.69 6.06
C THR A 68 -10.42 10.27 6.50
N PRO A 69 -11.10 10.11 7.67
CA PRO A 69 -11.28 8.77 8.24
C PRO A 69 -12.21 7.85 7.44
N HIS A 70 -12.82 8.36 6.39
CA HIS A 70 -13.65 7.55 5.49
C HIS A 70 -12.88 7.04 4.28
N ASP A 71 -11.61 7.39 4.16
CA ASP A 71 -10.76 6.98 3.05
C ASP A 71 -9.50 6.30 3.61
N PHE A 72 -9.32 5.03 3.26
CA PHE A 72 -8.15 4.26 3.68
C PHE A 72 -7.88 3.25 2.58
N CYS A 73 -7.11 3.64 1.58
CA CYS A 73 -6.97 2.85 0.36
C CYS A 73 -5.66 3.12 -0.36
N GLY A 74 -5.32 2.23 -1.28
CA GLY A 74 -4.15 2.38 -2.09
C GLY A 74 -4.12 1.42 -3.27
N ARG A 75 -3.13 1.60 -4.12
CA ARG A 75 -2.87 0.77 -5.28
C ARG A 75 -1.41 0.39 -5.33
N MET A 76 -1.13 -0.77 -5.90
CA MET A 76 0.23 -1.25 -6.07
C MET A 76 0.35 -1.99 -7.39
N TRP A 77 1.39 -1.69 -8.15
CA TRP A 77 1.69 -2.39 -9.40
C TRP A 77 2.88 -3.31 -9.17
N ILE A 78 2.68 -4.57 -9.52
CA ILE A 78 3.73 -5.58 -9.39
C ILE A 78 3.94 -6.29 -10.73
N LYS A 79 5.14 -6.80 -10.91
CA LYS A 79 5.47 -7.64 -12.07
C LYS A 79 5.82 -9.03 -11.58
N LYS A 80 5.15 -10.03 -12.13
CA LYS A 80 5.41 -11.44 -11.83
C LYS A 80 5.29 -12.26 -13.11
N ASP A 81 6.32 -13.05 -13.41
CA ASP A 81 6.34 -13.93 -14.58
C ASP A 81 6.01 -13.17 -15.87
N ASP A 82 6.66 -12.02 -16.08
CA ASP A 82 6.49 -11.15 -17.24
C ASP A 82 5.11 -10.52 -17.38
N LYS A 83 4.27 -10.60 -16.35
CA LYS A 83 2.97 -9.94 -16.33
C LYS A 83 2.94 -8.86 -15.28
N VAL A 84 2.26 -7.77 -15.59
CA VAL A 84 2.06 -6.66 -14.67
C VAL A 84 0.63 -6.74 -14.11
N TYR A 85 0.53 -6.67 -12.79
CA TYR A 85 -0.76 -6.69 -12.09
C TYR A 85 -0.91 -5.42 -11.29
N ARG A 86 -2.13 -4.92 -11.24
CA ARG A 86 -2.48 -3.82 -10.36
C ARG A 86 -3.35 -4.36 -9.23
N ILE A 87 -2.93 -4.12 -8.00
CA ILE A 87 -3.69 -4.47 -6.81
C ILE A 87 -4.29 -3.21 -6.25
N GLU A 88 -5.60 -3.21 -6.06
CA GLU A 88 -6.31 -2.11 -5.42
C GLU A 88 -6.94 -2.61 -4.14
N ARG A 89 -6.68 -1.93 -3.04
CA ARG A 89 -7.27 -2.29 -1.75
C ARG A 89 -7.93 -1.09 -1.10
N ASN A 90 -9.08 -1.36 -0.52
CA ASN A 90 -9.72 -0.47 0.42
C ASN A 90 -9.63 -1.17 1.77
N PHE A 91 -9.03 -0.50 2.76
CA PHE A 91 -8.78 -1.10 4.07
C PHE A 91 -9.89 -0.82 5.08
N LEU A 92 -10.86 0.02 4.73
CA LEU A 92 -11.89 0.44 5.67
C LEU A 92 -12.71 -0.73 6.20
N ARG A 93 -12.76 -0.84 7.52
CA ARG A 93 -13.60 -1.79 8.22
C ARG A 93 -15.03 -1.26 8.26
N PRO A 94 -16.04 -2.13 8.34
CA PRO A 94 -15.94 -3.58 8.53
C PRO A 94 -15.80 -4.38 7.24
N GLN A 95 -15.80 -3.76 6.07
CA GLN A 95 -15.77 -4.50 4.81
C GLN A 95 -14.62 -4.06 3.91
N PRO A 96 -13.37 -4.42 4.25
CA PRO A 96 -12.26 -4.13 3.36
C PRO A 96 -12.40 -4.93 2.07
N THR A 97 -11.92 -4.36 0.97
CA THR A 97 -12.00 -5.01 -0.34
C THR A 97 -10.62 -5.08 -0.98
N VAL A 98 -10.44 -6.04 -1.87
CA VAL A 98 -9.24 -6.17 -2.68
C VAL A 98 -9.66 -6.54 -4.10
N ARG A 99 -9.01 -5.90 -5.08
CA ARG A 99 -9.19 -6.20 -6.48
C ARG A 99 -7.83 -6.35 -7.13
N VAL A 100 -7.70 -7.33 -8.01
CA VAL A 100 -6.46 -7.56 -8.75
C VAL A 100 -6.80 -7.50 -10.23
N PHE A 101 -6.07 -6.66 -10.95
CA PHE A 101 -6.27 -6.44 -12.39
C PHE A 101 -5.02 -6.85 -13.15
N ASP A 102 -5.20 -7.44 -14.32
CA ASP A 102 -4.11 -7.63 -15.27
C ASP A 102 -3.95 -6.32 -16.02
N ASP A 103 -2.83 -5.64 -15.73
CA ASP A 103 -2.58 -4.29 -16.23
C ASP A 103 -1.73 -4.28 -17.51
N GLU A 104 -1.63 -5.42 -18.17
CA GLU A 104 -0.70 -5.58 -19.28
C GLU A 104 -1.29 -5.28 -20.66
N THR A 105 -2.50 -4.87 -20.76
CA THR A 105 -3.12 -4.54 -22.04
C THR A 105 -3.00 -3.06 -22.37
#